data_f14ea6a7c45fa573dddc640a7f6f3ecd
#
_entry.id   f14ea6a7c45fa573dddc640a7f6f3ecd
#
_cell.length_a   1.000
_cell.length_b   1.000
_cell.length_c   1.000
_cell.angle_alpha   90.00
_cell.angle_beta   90.00
_cell.angle_gamma   90.00
#
_symmetry.space_group_name_H-M   'P 1'
#
loop_
_entity.id
_entity.type
_entity.pdbx_description
1 polymer ?
#
loop_
_entity_poly.entity_id
_entity_poly.type
_entity_poly.pdbx_seq_one_letter_code
_entity_poly.pdbx_strand_id
1 'polypeptide(L)'
;KKPTHVLLMDDDVMVMPESLFRTYYLLRLLKDEYKKCFLSGAMFDYDIRQKQYEDVGFVHKADGSYGPVKSAMDMRLLKNIVANENYSFNVDDAYAGWWYCCIPVEHIEDRGLPLPVFVRGDDVEFSLRNKPGFIALNGICIWHVGFAGKFNAAMELYQVHRNSFVIQAASGICQDVDFLARVKGMFWKDITRFAYNNAELLIDSIEDYLKGPEYIMHLDGEQSLKEHNAKNEKLVPLAELGYAGDLPTDPYKYESLNLFRKVMYVLTINGHLLPNFMLRRTPYIIAYDWFFVPGKNYMKKTLVAVNKNGGTGVRRTINRKRCFALIKRYRKVLAKYKKTHVEVEQAYRNAFDEMKTTKFWKEYLHI
;
A
#
# COMPACT_ATOMS: atom_id res chain seq x y z
N LYS A 1 -0.59 31.09 22.31
CA LYS A 1 -1.93 30.44 22.20
C LYS A 1 -1.73 28.96 21.98
N LYS A 2 -2.55 28.11 22.60
CA LYS A 2 -2.53 26.66 22.36
C LYS A 2 -2.99 26.38 20.93
N PRO A 3 -2.29 25.52 20.16
CA PRO A 3 -2.76 25.13 18.83
C PRO A 3 -4.09 24.37 18.96
N THR A 4 -4.99 24.58 18.01
CA THR A 4 -6.30 23.90 17.96
C THR A 4 -6.33 22.78 16.94
N HIS A 5 -5.48 22.88 15.91
CA HIS A 5 -5.36 21.92 14.82
C HIS A 5 -3.90 21.69 14.46
N VAL A 6 -3.62 20.52 13.90
CA VAL A 6 -2.35 20.16 13.29
C VAL A 6 -2.63 19.85 11.82
N LEU A 7 -1.85 20.45 10.91
CA LEU A 7 -1.85 20.10 9.50
C LEU A 7 -0.70 19.14 9.22
N LEU A 8 -1.02 17.91 8.83
CA LEU A 8 -0.07 16.95 8.30
C LEU A 8 -0.04 17.07 6.78
N MET A 9 1.15 17.09 6.21
CA MET A 9 1.35 17.25 4.77
C MET A 9 2.67 16.57 4.38
N ASP A 10 2.67 15.85 3.24
CA ASP A 10 3.89 15.28 2.68
C ASP A 10 4.87 16.38 2.25
N ASP A 11 6.16 16.10 2.24
CA ASP A 11 7.22 17.05 1.91
C ASP A 11 7.50 17.16 0.39
N ASP A 12 7.00 16.23 -0.41
CA ASP A 12 7.16 16.16 -1.87
C ASP A 12 5.90 16.62 -2.66
N VAL A 13 5.03 17.41 -2.02
CA VAL A 13 3.82 17.95 -2.64
C VAL A 13 3.98 19.41 -3.09
N MET A 14 3.26 19.78 -4.13
CA MET A 14 3.05 21.19 -4.49
C MET A 14 1.74 21.66 -3.90
N VAL A 15 1.79 22.66 -3.02
CA VAL A 15 0.62 23.30 -2.41
C VAL A 15 0.47 24.73 -2.88
N MET A 16 -0.77 25.16 -3.18
CA MET A 16 -1.06 26.57 -3.43
C MET A 16 -1.32 27.29 -2.10
N PRO A 17 -0.81 28.52 -1.90
CA PRO A 17 -1.07 29.28 -0.68
C PRO A 17 -2.57 29.42 -0.36
N GLU A 18 -3.43 29.50 -1.37
CA GLU A 18 -4.88 29.54 -1.21
C GLU A 18 -5.42 28.33 -0.46
N SER A 19 -4.88 27.14 -0.64
CA SER A 19 -5.32 25.96 0.12
C SER A 19 -5.14 26.17 1.63
N LEU A 20 -4.03 26.78 2.04
CA LEU A 20 -3.76 27.10 3.45
C LEU A 20 -4.70 28.18 3.97
N PHE A 21 -4.91 29.25 3.20
CA PHE A 21 -5.84 30.32 3.58
C PHE A 21 -7.28 29.82 3.67
N ARG A 22 -7.73 29.02 2.70
CA ARG A 22 -9.08 28.42 2.71
C ARG A 22 -9.26 27.50 3.92
N THR A 23 -8.27 26.65 4.21
CA THR A 23 -8.26 25.81 5.42
C THR A 23 -8.40 26.65 6.68
N TYR A 24 -7.56 27.68 6.85
CA TYR A 24 -7.60 28.54 8.03
C TYR A 24 -8.96 29.24 8.21
N TYR A 25 -9.50 29.85 7.14
CA TYR A 25 -10.77 30.55 7.24
C TYR A 25 -11.95 29.59 7.41
N LEU A 26 -11.94 28.43 6.75
CA LEU A 26 -12.96 27.40 6.93
C LEU A 26 -13.03 26.96 8.39
N LEU A 27 -11.90 26.59 9.01
CA LEU A 27 -11.85 26.17 10.40
C LEU A 27 -12.41 27.21 11.38
N ARG A 28 -12.28 28.51 11.07
CA ARG A 28 -12.85 29.59 11.87
C ARG A 28 -14.35 29.76 11.70
N LEU A 29 -14.91 29.29 10.58
CA LEU A 29 -16.33 29.46 10.23
C LEU A 29 -17.14 28.18 10.44
N LEU A 30 -16.49 27.08 10.84
CA LEU A 30 -17.17 25.80 11.07
C LEU A 30 -18.22 25.94 12.17
N LYS A 31 -19.39 25.37 11.91
CA LYS A 31 -20.40 25.11 12.93
C LYS A 31 -19.86 24.08 13.95
N ASP A 32 -20.38 24.10 15.17
CA ASP A 32 -19.91 23.26 16.26
C ASP A 32 -19.94 21.75 15.90
N GLU A 33 -20.93 21.31 15.14
CA GLU A 33 -21.09 19.93 14.69
C GLU A 33 -19.94 19.43 13.79
N TYR A 34 -19.21 20.33 13.12
CA TYR A 34 -18.10 19.99 12.22
C TYR A 34 -16.70 20.24 12.83
N LYS A 35 -16.61 20.82 14.01
CA LYS A 35 -15.32 21.18 14.63
C LYS A 35 -14.40 19.99 14.93
N LYS A 36 -14.99 18.79 15.06
CA LYS A 36 -14.25 17.53 15.28
C LYS A 36 -13.96 16.75 14.01
N CYS A 37 -14.36 17.26 12.85
CA CYS A 37 -14.06 16.61 11.57
C CYS A 37 -12.58 16.77 11.18
N PHE A 38 -12.03 15.76 10.51
CA PHE A 38 -10.77 15.92 9.78
C PHE A 38 -11.04 16.66 8.47
N LEU A 39 -10.21 17.63 8.15
CA LEU A 39 -10.26 18.29 6.87
C LEU A 39 -9.23 17.61 5.96
N SER A 40 -9.71 16.94 4.91
CA SER A 40 -8.91 16.23 3.94
C SER A 40 -8.77 17.04 2.66
N GLY A 41 -7.53 17.41 2.32
CA GLY A 41 -7.24 18.09 1.07
C GLY A 41 -7.18 17.12 -0.10
N ALA A 42 -7.75 17.50 -1.23
CA ALA A 42 -7.74 16.68 -2.43
C ALA A 42 -6.34 16.54 -3.02
N MET A 43 -5.99 15.33 -3.47
CA MET A 43 -4.77 15.04 -4.19
C MET A 43 -5.01 15.06 -5.70
N PHE A 44 -4.30 15.94 -6.38
CA PHE A 44 -4.28 16.06 -7.83
C PHE A 44 -3.01 15.48 -8.44
N ASP A 45 -3.08 15.10 -9.70
CA ASP A 45 -1.94 14.65 -10.47
C ASP A 45 -1.00 15.82 -10.81
N TYR A 46 0.28 15.65 -10.54
CA TYR A 46 1.27 16.68 -10.87
C TYR A 46 1.45 16.88 -12.38
N ASP A 47 1.37 15.80 -13.16
CA ASP A 47 1.54 15.82 -14.62
C ASP A 47 0.23 16.13 -15.34
N ILE A 48 -0.91 15.68 -14.81
CA ILE A 48 -2.26 15.94 -15.34
C ILE A 48 -3.02 16.83 -14.34
N ARG A 49 -2.62 18.06 -14.21
CA ARG A 49 -2.98 18.98 -13.12
C ARG A 49 -4.48 19.18 -12.87
N GLN A 50 -5.33 18.89 -13.82
CA GLN A 50 -6.79 18.96 -13.69
C GLN A 50 -7.42 17.69 -13.15
N LYS A 51 -6.63 16.61 -12.98
CA LYS A 51 -7.14 15.31 -12.54
C LYS A 51 -7.01 15.17 -11.03
N GLN A 52 -8.15 15.17 -10.34
CA GLN A 52 -8.22 14.79 -8.94
C GLN A 52 -8.21 13.27 -8.85
N TYR A 53 -7.31 12.73 -8.04
CA TYR A 53 -7.23 11.29 -7.77
C TYR A 53 -8.09 10.88 -6.59
N GLU A 54 -7.94 11.60 -5.50
CA GLU A 54 -8.48 11.21 -4.21
C GLU A 54 -8.60 12.43 -3.30
N ASP A 55 -9.54 12.40 -2.38
CA ASP A 55 -9.62 13.34 -1.26
C ASP A 55 -9.82 12.58 0.06
N VAL A 56 -10.76 11.64 0.12
CA VAL A 56 -10.98 10.70 1.23
C VAL A 56 -10.87 9.29 0.69
N GLY A 57 -10.08 8.46 1.36
CA GLY A 57 -9.94 7.05 1.07
C GLY A 57 -10.82 6.18 1.95
N PHE A 58 -10.89 4.89 1.64
CA PHE A 58 -11.53 3.88 2.48
C PHE A 58 -10.78 2.55 2.41
N VAL A 59 -11.00 1.72 3.41
CA VAL A 59 -10.44 0.37 3.48
C VAL A 59 -11.48 -0.63 3.00
N HIS A 60 -11.16 -1.43 2.01
CA HIS A 60 -12.02 -2.49 1.52
C HIS A 60 -12.15 -3.62 2.55
N LYS A 61 -13.36 -3.91 3.02
CA LYS A 61 -13.62 -4.98 4.01
C LYS A 61 -13.24 -6.37 3.53
N ALA A 62 -13.25 -6.59 2.21
CA ALA A 62 -12.98 -7.90 1.63
C ALA A 62 -11.51 -8.34 1.77
N ASP A 63 -10.57 -7.40 1.69
CA ASP A 63 -9.14 -7.73 1.64
C ASP A 63 -8.21 -6.72 2.33
N GLY A 64 -8.78 -5.65 2.92
CA GLY A 64 -8.01 -4.59 3.58
C GLY A 64 -7.18 -3.72 2.63
N SER A 65 -7.50 -3.70 1.34
CA SER A 65 -6.86 -2.78 0.40
C SER A 65 -7.41 -1.37 0.56
N TYR A 66 -6.59 -0.38 0.23
CA TYR A 66 -6.96 1.03 0.28
C TYR A 66 -7.46 1.49 -1.08
N GLY A 67 -8.44 2.37 -1.10
CA GLY A 67 -8.96 2.95 -2.33
C GLY A 67 -9.67 4.29 -2.09
N PRO A 68 -9.81 5.10 -3.13
CA PRO A 68 -10.52 6.37 -3.04
C PRO A 68 -12.03 6.14 -2.90
N VAL A 69 -12.69 6.93 -2.05
CA VAL A 69 -14.15 6.93 -1.92
C VAL A 69 -14.80 7.41 -3.22
N LYS A 70 -14.20 8.38 -3.89
CA LYS A 70 -14.64 8.91 -5.19
C LYS A 70 -13.73 8.43 -6.31
N SER A 71 -14.31 8.14 -7.47
CA SER A 71 -13.52 7.87 -8.68
C SER A 71 -12.71 9.10 -9.09
N ALA A 72 -11.56 8.90 -9.72
CA ALA A 72 -10.77 9.98 -10.26
C ALA A 72 -11.57 10.85 -11.24
N MET A 73 -11.46 12.18 -11.12
CA MET A 73 -12.28 13.16 -11.83
C MET A 73 -11.44 14.18 -12.59
N ASP A 74 -11.90 14.53 -13.79
CA ASP A 74 -11.38 15.71 -14.52
C ASP A 74 -12.12 16.97 -14.04
N MET A 75 -11.43 17.82 -13.29
CA MET A 75 -12.01 19.01 -12.67
C MET A 75 -12.17 20.20 -13.61
N ARG A 76 -11.92 20.05 -14.91
CA ARG A 76 -12.34 21.04 -15.94
C ARG A 76 -13.83 20.93 -16.26
N LEU A 77 -14.45 19.82 -15.90
CA LEU A 77 -15.86 19.56 -16.18
C LEU A 77 -16.74 20.04 -15.02
N LEU A 78 -17.61 21.02 -15.27
CA LEU A 78 -18.50 21.58 -14.25
C LEU A 78 -19.30 20.51 -13.50
N LYS A 79 -19.79 19.46 -14.21
CA LYS A 79 -20.50 18.35 -13.58
C LYS A 79 -19.67 17.64 -12.50
N ASN A 80 -18.35 17.52 -12.70
CA ASN A 80 -17.45 16.88 -11.73
C ASN A 80 -17.20 17.81 -10.53
N ILE A 81 -17.05 19.11 -10.78
CA ILE A 81 -16.90 20.12 -9.70
C ILE A 81 -18.13 20.09 -8.79
N VAL A 82 -19.33 20.11 -9.37
CA VAL A 82 -20.59 20.07 -8.62
C VAL A 82 -20.77 18.74 -7.88
N ALA A 83 -20.48 17.61 -8.55
CA ALA A 83 -20.57 16.28 -7.93
C ALA A 83 -19.60 16.14 -6.76
N ASN A 84 -18.39 16.69 -6.88
CA ASN A 84 -17.37 16.60 -5.83
C ASN A 84 -17.78 17.35 -4.55
N GLU A 85 -18.44 18.51 -4.66
CA GLU A 85 -18.94 19.27 -3.51
C GLU A 85 -20.18 18.64 -2.84
N ASN A 86 -21.01 17.95 -3.62
CA ASN A 86 -22.25 17.37 -3.12
C ASN A 86 -22.08 15.92 -2.61
N TYR A 87 -20.85 15.47 -2.42
CA TYR A 87 -20.58 14.12 -1.94
C TYR A 87 -20.65 14.05 -0.41
N SER A 88 -21.37 13.07 0.13
CA SER A 88 -21.42 12.79 1.56
C SER A 88 -20.52 11.59 1.89
N PHE A 89 -19.63 11.76 2.85
CA PHE A 89 -18.78 10.68 3.37
C PHE A 89 -19.51 9.94 4.48
N ASN A 90 -20.23 8.89 4.12
CA ASN A 90 -20.91 8.04 5.08
C ASN A 90 -20.31 6.62 5.01
N VAL A 91 -19.01 6.53 5.30
CA VAL A 91 -18.25 5.27 5.22
C VAL A 91 -17.52 5.06 6.52
N ASP A 92 -17.92 4.04 7.29
CA ASP A 92 -17.30 3.69 8.58
C ASP A 92 -15.79 3.37 8.48
N ASP A 93 -15.35 2.99 7.30
CA ASP A 93 -13.97 2.57 7.03
C ASP A 93 -13.19 3.65 6.27
N ALA A 94 -13.64 4.93 6.33
CA ALA A 94 -13.00 6.05 5.65
C ALA A 94 -11.77 6.57 6.40
N TYR A 95 -10.80 7.10 5.64
CA TYR A 95 -9.62 7.76 6.18
C TYR A 95 -9.23 8.98 5.34
N ALA A 96 -8.54 9.94 5.98
CA ALA A 96 -7.93 11.08 5.32
C ALA A 96 -6.42 10.84 5.17
N GLY A 97 -5.92 10.87 3.94
CA GLY A 97 -4.49 10.72 3.68
C GLY A 97 -3.67 11.91 4.16
N TRP A 98 -2.48 11.66 4.71
CA TRP A 98 -1.66 12.71 5.30
C TRP A 98 -0.85 13.53 4.29
N TRP A 99 -1.09 13.36 3.00
CA TRP A 99 -0.61 14.33 2.01
C TRP A 99 -1.15 15.75 2.20
N TYR A 100 -2.33 15.89 2.81
CA TYR A 100 -2.92 17.13 3.33
C TYR A 100 -4.09 16.79 4.25
N CYS A 101 -3.84 16.67 5.54
CA CYS A 101 -4.88 16.37 6.53
C CYS A 101 -4.77 17.31 7.72
N CYS A 102 -5.82 18.11 7.95
CA CYS A 102 -5.88 18.99 9.11
C CYS A 102 -6.74 18.35 10.20
N ILE A 103 -6.11 18.05 11.32
CA ILE A 103 -6.64 17.27 12.44
C ILE A 103 -6.85 18.16 13.65
N PRO A 104 -8.05 18.19 14.29
CA PRO A 104 -8.23 18.81 15.58
C PRO A 104 -7.33 18.19 16.66
N VAL A 105 -6.60 19.01 17.42
CA VAL A 105 -5.69 18.54 18.50
C VAL A 105 -6.43 17.71 19.56
N GLU A 106 -7.71 17.95 19.75
CA GLU A 106 -8.57 17.18 20.66
C GLU A 106 -8.50 15.67 20.40
N HIS A 107 -8.43 15.23 19.13
CA HIS A 107 -8.28 13.81 18.79
C HIS A 107 -6.96 13.21 19.29
N ILE A 108 -5.89 14.00 19.26
CA ILE A 108 -4.58 13.57 19.78
C ILE A 108 -4.64 13.51 21.31
N GLU A 109 -5.29 14.49 21.95
CA GLU A 109 -5.45 14.54 23.41
C GLU A 109 -6.31 13.38 23.93
N ASP A 110 -7.40 13.05 23.23
CA ASP A 110 -8.35 12.00 23.63
C ASP A 110 -7.88 10.58 23.29
N ARG A 111 -7.21 10.41 22.16
CA ARG A 111 -6.90 9.08 21.60
C ARG A 111 -5.40 8.76 21.50
N GLY A 112 -4.54 9.73 21.84
CA GLY A 112 -3.09 9.63 21.77
C GLY A 112 -2.52 9.86 20.36
N LEU A 113 -1.20 9.86 20.28
CA LEU A 113 -0.44 10.02 19.04
C LEU A 113 -0.61 8.82 18.08
N PRO A 114 -0.19 8.92 16.80
CA PRO A 114 -0.17 7.80 15.87
C PRO A 114 0.66 6.62 16.39
N LEU A 115 0.42 5.43 15.82
CA LEU A 115 1.30 4.28 16.04
C LEU A 115 2.62 4.45 15.25
N PRO A 116 3.74 3.83 15.70
CA PRO A 116 5.02 3.88 15.00
C PRO A 116 5.05 2.94 13.79
N VAL A 117 4.11 3.12 12.87
CA VAL A 117 3.98 2.34 11.64
C VAL A 117 4.40 3.19 10.43
N PHE A 118 5.67 3.17 10.12
CA PHE A 118 6.28 3.90 8.99
C PHE A 118 6.50 2.94 7.81
N VAL A 119 6.24 3.25 6.59
CA VAL A 119 5.57 4.32 5.84
C VAL A 119 4.23 3.77 5.34
N ARG A 120 3.15 3.92 5.52
CA ARG A 120 1.86 3.36 5.09
C ARG A 120 1.02 2.83 6.25
N GLY A 121 -0.20 3.25 6.26
CA GLY A 121 -1.22 2.79 7.19
C GLY A 121 -1.29 3.58 8.50
N ASP A 122 -0.41 4.54 8.72
CA ASP A 122 -0.42 5.50 9.82
C ASP A 122 -1.66 6.39 9.80
N ASP A 123 -1.94 6.99 8.65
CA ASP A 123 -3.12 7.80 8.34
C ASP A 123 -4.42 6.97 8.44
N VAL A 124 -4.39 5.75 7.93
CA VAL A 124 -5.51 4.80 7.97
C VAL A 124 -5.83 4.42 9.41
N GLU A 125 -4.83 3.95 10.17
CA GLU A 125 -5.01 3.57 11.58
C GLU A 125 -5.54 4.73 12.39
N PHE A 126 -4.93 5.91 12.24
CA PHE A 126 -5.32 7.09 13.01
C PHE A 126 -6.75 7.53 12.70
N SER A 127 -7.15 7.53 11.42
CA SER A 127 -8.52 7.87 11.03
C SER A 127 -9.53 6.84 11.55
N LEU A 128 -9.29 5.54 11.32
CA LEU A 128 -10.23 4.48 11.73
C LEU A 128 -10.36 4.37 13.25
N ARG A 129 -9.29 4.63 14.01
CA ARG A 129 -9.31 4.64 15.48
C ARG A 129 -10.08 5.82 16.04
N ASN A 130 -9.94 6.99 15.42
CA ASN A 130 -10.60 8.21 15.87
C ASN A 130 -12.04 8.33 15.36
N LYS A 131 -12.39 7.69 14.23
CA LYS A 131 -13.71 7.76 13.58
C LYS A 131 -14.22 9.20 13.44
N PRO A 132 -13.45 10.12 12.83
CA PRO A 132 -13.87 11.49 12.65
C PRO A 132 -14.93 11.58 11.54
N GLY A 133 -15.72 12.66 11.54
CA GLY A 133 -16.32 13.12 10.30
C GLY A 133 -15.24 13.64 9.34
N PHE A 134 -15.53 13.71 8.04
CA PHE A 134 -14.60 14.22 7.06
C PHE A 134 -15.18 15.45 6.35
N ILE A 135 -14.33 16.45 6.11
CA ILE A 135 -14.61 17.61 5.27
C ILE A 135 -13.61 17.58 4.12
N ALA A 136 -14.12 17.54 2.90
CA ALA A 136 -13.33 17.71 1.69
C ALA A 136 -14.04 18.69 0.78
N LEU A 137 -13.37 19.79 0.42
CA LEU A 137 -13.94 20.88 -0.35
C LEU A 137 -13.08 21.23 -1.57
N ASN A 138 -13.73 21.61 -2.67
CA ASN A 138 -13.03 22.13 -3.83
C ASN A 138 -12.16 23.34 -3.44
N GLY A 139 -10.93 23.37 -3.96
CA GLY A 139 -9.98 24.45 -3.72
C GLY A 139 -9.17 24.33 -2.42
N ILE A 140 -9.27 23.18 -1.73
CA ILE A 140 -8.32 22.77 -0.70
C ILE A 140 -7.65 21.50 -1.23
N CYS A 141 -6.46 21.62 -1.77
CA CYS A 141 -5.82 20.56 -2.51
C CYS A 141 -4.29 20.73 -2.58
N ILE A 142 -3.65 19.64 -2.96
CA ILE A 142 -2.23 19.57 -3.34
C ILE A 142 -2.08 18.88 -4.70
N TRP A 143 -0.92 19.03 -5.31
CA TRP A 143 -0.49 18.22 -6.45
C TRP A 143 0.64 17.32 -6.01
N HIS A 144 0.51 16.05 -6.33
CA HIS A 144 1.49 15.01 -6.04
C HIS A 144 1.79 14.22 -7.32
N VAL A 145 3.00 13.73 -7.46
CA VAL A 145 3.34 12.87 -8.59
C VAL A 145 2.51 11.58 -8.50
N GLY A 146 1.74 11.30 -9.56
CA GLY A 146 0.79 10.19 -9.56
C GLY A 146 1.41 8.83 -9.18
N PHE A 147 0.66 8.00 -8.47
CA PHE A 147 1.12 6.66 -8.03
C PHE A 147 1.25 5.66 -9.19
N ALA A 148 0.65 5.98 -10.35
CA ALA A 148 0.73 5.12 -11.52
C ALA A 148 2.19 4.99 -12.02
N GLY A 149 2.71 3.77 -11.98
CA GLY A 149 4.09 3.48 -12.41
C GLY A 149 5.17 3.65 -11.34
N LYS A 150 4.81 4.04 -10.12
CA LYS A 150 5.71 4.14 -8.95
C LYS A 150 5.63 2.88 -8.06
N PHE A 151 5.32 1.70 -8.61
CA PHE A 151 5.29 0.49 -7.79
C PHE A 151 6.65 0.25 -7.15
N ASN A 152 6.69 0.33 -5.83
CA ASN A 152 7.84 0.00 -5.00
C ASN A 152 7.51 -1.25 -4.19
N ALA A 153 8.19 -2.37 -4.49
CA ALA A 153 7.87 -3.64 -3.86
C ALA A 153 8.13 -3.64 -2.34
N ALA A 154 9.17 -2.95 -1.86
CA ALA A 154 9.42 -2.85 -0.43
C ALA A 154 8.32 -2.11 0.31
N MET A 155 7.78 -1.03 -0.26
CA MET A 155 6.66 -0.30 0.33
C MET A 155 5.37 -1.12 0.26
N GLU A 156 5.02 -1.63 -0.92
CA GLU A 156 3.71 -2.24 -1.19
C GLU A 156 3.59 -3.68 -0.66
N LEU A 157 4.70 -4.43 -0.59
CA LEU A 157 4.67 -5.83 -0.17
C LEU A 157 5.23 -6.07 1.22
N TYR A 158 6.20 -5.27 1.67
CA TYR A 158 6.72 -5.40 3.02
C TYR A 158 6.05 -4.42 3.98
N GLN A 159 6.15 -3.11 3.75
CA GLN A 159 5.63 -2.10 4.70
C GLN A 159 4.11 -2.21 4.87
N VAL A 160 3.35 -2.19 3.78
CA VAL A 160 1.87 -2.28 3.85
C VAL A 160 1.43 -3.52 4.62
N HIS A 161 2.03 -4.70 4.32
CA HIS A 161 1.56 -5.94 4.95
C HIS A 161 2.02 -6.08 6.41
N ARG A 162 3.29 -5.71 6.72
CA ARG A 162 3.75 -5.66 8.11
C ARG A 162 2.86 -4.73 8.95
N ASN A 163 2.64 -3.52 8.44
CA ASN A 163 1.84 -2.51 9.14
C ASN A 163 0.37 -2.94 9.28
N SER A 164 -0.21 -3.59 8.26
CA SER A 164 -1.58 -4.13 8.35
C SER A 164 -1.75 -5.13 9.50
N PHE A 165 -0.78 -6.04 9.68
CA PHE A 165 -0.80 -6.95 10.83
C PHE A 165 -0.64 -6.21 12.16
N VAL A 166 0.30 -5.26 12.24
CA VAL A 166 0.55 -4.48 13.46
C VAL A 166 -0.66 -3.67 13.87
N ILE A 167 -1.26 -2.91 12.96
CA ILE A 167 -2.42 -2.07 13.26
C ILE A 167 -3.65 -2.90 13.61
N GLN A 168 -3.89 -4.03 12.94
CA GLN A 168 -4.98 -4.94 13.30
C GLN A 168 -4.79 -5.49 14.71
N ALA A 169 -3.58 -5.93 15.05
CA ALA A 169 -3.27 -6.49 16.36
C ALA A 169 -3.32 -5.44 17.47
N ALA A 170 -2.75 -4.25 17.26
CA ALA A 170 -2.62 -3.22 18.28
C ALA A 170 -3.94 -2.47 18.52
N SER A 171 -4.51 -1.85 17.47
CA SER A 171 -5.70 -0.98 17.62
C SER A 171 -7.03 -1.70 17.42
N GLY A 172 -7.01 -2.96 16.99
CA GLY A 172 -8.23 -3.74 16.78
C GLY A 172 -9.07 -3.29 15.58
N ILE A 173 -8.53 -2.48 14.68
CA ILE A 173 -9.22 -2.11 13.43
C ILE A 173 -9.13 -3.23 12.40
N CYS A 174 -10.04 -3.24 11.43
CA CYS A 174 -10.07 -4.23 10.33
C CYS A 174 -10.10 -5.70 10.81
N GLN A 175 -10.80 -6.00 11.91
CA GLN A 175 -10.85 -7.35 12.50
C GLN A 175 -11.43 -8.41 11.57
N ASP A 176 -12.32 -8.01 10.65
CA ASP A 176 -12.95 -8.90 9.68
C ASP A 176 -12.04 -9.23 8.48
N VAL A 177 -10.87 -8.59 8.37
CA VAL A 177 -9.94 -8.78 7.24
C VAL A 177 -8.93 -9.88 7.53
N ASP A 178 -8.88 -10.92 6.68
CA ASP A 178 -7.81 -11.94 6.73
C ASP A 178 -6.57 -11.47 5.94
N PHE A 179 -5.74 -10.65 6.58
CA PHE A 179 -4.48 -10.19 5.98
C PHE A 179 -3.52 -11.35 5.66
N LEU A 180 -3.58 -12.45 6.41
CA LEU A 180 -2.75 -13.62 6.11
C LEU A 180 -3.19 -14.29 4.81
N ALA A 181 -4.48 -14.39 4.54
CA ALA A 181 -5.00 -14.92 3.27
C ALA A 181 -4.57 -14.04 2.10
N ARG A 182 -4.60 -12.70 2.28
CA ARG A 182 -4.09 -11.74 1.29
C ARG A 182 -2.62 -11.99 0.97
N VAL A 183 -1.75 -12.05 1.98
CA VAL A 183 -0.31 -12.33 1.80
C VAL A 183 -0.09 -13.69 1.14
N LYS A 184 -0.84 -14.74 1.54
CA LYS A 184 -0.79 -16.07 0.89
C LYS A 184 -1.08 -15.99 -0.60
N GLY A 185 -2.15 -15.27 -0.97
CA GLY A 185 -2.52 -15.07 -2.37
C GLY A 185 -1.43 -14.37 -3.18
N MET A 186 -0.86 -13.29 -2.62
CA MET A 186 0.21 -12.52 -3.27
C MET A 186 1.51 -13.33 -3.37
N PHE A 187 1.90 -14.06 -2.34
CA PHE A 187 3.08 -14.94 -2.37
C PHE A 187 3.04 -15.92 -3.53
N TRP A 188 1.93 -16.63 -3.73
CA TRP A 188 1.81 -17.59 -4.83
C TRP A 188 1.76 -16.92 -6.21
N LYS A 189 1.15 -15.73 -6.31
CA LYS A 189 1.22 -14.92 -7.53
C LYS A 189 2.66 -14.57 -7.87
N ASP A 190 3.45 -14.12 -6.90
CA ASP A 190 4.84 -13.73 -7.12
C ASP A 190 5.76 -14.91 -7.42
N ILE A 191 5.61 -16.05 -6.76
CA ILE A 191 6.32 -17.28 -7.09
C ILE A 191 6.06 -17.68 -8.55
N THR A 192 4.80 -17.68 -8.97
CA THR A 192 4.42 -18.15 -10.30
C THR A 192 4.77 -17.19 -11.43
N ARG A 193 5.01 -15.90 -11.14
CA ARG A 193 5.54 -14.91 -12.10
C ARG A 193 7.04 -14.62 -11.94
N PHE A 194 7.72 -15.45 -11.19
CA PHE A 194 9.18 -15.42 -10.96
C PHE A 194 9.67 -14.13 -10.27
N ALA A 195 8.79 -13.42 -9.58
CA ALA A 195 9.09 -12.25 -8.76
C ALA A 195 9.56 -12.70 -7.37
N TYR A 196 10.68 -13.40 -7.30
CA TYR A 196 11.17 -14.02 -6.07
C TYR A 196 11.53 -13.00 -4.99
N ASN A 197 12.01 -11.81 -5.39
CA ASN A 197 12.29 -10.72 -4.45
C ASN A 197 11.00 -10.26 -3.76
N ASN A 198 9.92 -10.15 -4.52
CA ASN A 198 8.60 -9.78 -4.01
C ASN A 198 8.08 -10.83 -3.01
N ALA A 199 8.20 -12.12 -3.38
CA ALA A 199 7.81 -13.22 -2.49
C ALA A 199 8.64 -13.23 -1.18
N GLU A 200 9.90 -12.83 -1.24
CA GLU A 200 10.77 -12.68 -0.06
C GLU A 200 10.29 -11.54 0.84
N LEU A 201 9.99 -10.36 0.28
CA LEU A 201 9.46 -9.20 1.01
C LEU A 201 8.14 -9.52 1.74
N LEU A 202 7.27 -10.33 1.13
CA LEU A 202 6.04 -10.80 1.78
C LEU A 202 6.32 -11.73 2.97
N ILE A 203 7.38 -12.55 2.90
CA ILE A 203 7.79 -13.38 4.05
C ILE A 203 8.34 -12.50 5.17
N ASP A 204 9.20 -11.52 4.81
CA ASP A 204 9.80 -10.58 5.76
C ASP A 204 8.73 -9.82 6.55
N SER A 205 7.63 -9.41 5.89
CA SER A 205 6.54 -8.69 6.54
C SER A 205 5.89 -9.49 7.69
N ILE A 206 5.69 -10.82 7.48
CA ILE A 206 5.14 -11.68 8.53
C ILE A 206 6.20 -11.96 9.61
N GLU A 207 7.46 -12.19 9.21
CA GLU A 207 8.54 -12.48 10.17
C GLU A 207 8.77 -11.30 11.12
N ASP A 208 8.74 -10.06 10.61
CA ASP A 208 8.94 -8.87 11.42
C ASP A 208 7.73 -8.59 12.33
N TYR A 209 6.51 -8.77 11.85
CA TYR A 209 5.33 -8.74 12.72
C TYR A 209 5.45 -9.74 13.88
N LEU A 210 5.89 -10.98 13.61
CA LEU A 210 6.02 -12.03 14.62
C LEU A 210 7.18 -11.83 15.61
N LYS A 211 7.98 -10.77 15.47
CA LYS A 211 8.96 -10.35 16.49
C LYS A 211 8.30 -9.63 17.67
N GLY A 212 7.05 -9.15 17.48
CA GLY A 212 6.27 -8.49 18.53
C GLY A 212 6.49 -6.98 18.64
N PRO A 213 5.78 -6.31 19.58
CA PRO A 213 5.76 -4.86 19.70
C PRO A 213 7.14 -4.27 20.02
N GLU A 214 7.96 -4.91 20.85
CA GLU A 214 9.31 -4.43 21.18
C GLU A 214 10.15 -4.18 19.94
N TYR A 215 10.05 -5.04 18.93
CA TYR A 215 10.77 -4.84 17.68
C TYR A 215 10.30 -3.59 16.93
N ILE A 216 8.98 -3.35 16.87
CA ILE A 216 8.41 -2.20 16.17
C ILE A 216 8.70 -0.89 16.94
N MET A 217 8.64 -0.92 18.26
CA MET A 217 8.91 0.23 19.13
C MET A 217 10.38 0.71 19.09
N HIS A 218 11.30 -0.16 18.68
CA HIS A 218 12.73 0.18 18.55
C HIS A 218 13.24 0.14 17.10
N LEU A 219 12.31 -0.02 16.13
CA LEU A 219 12.67 -0.12 14.73
C LEU A 219 13.06 1.25 14.15
N ASP A 220 14.27 1.35 13.66
CA ASP A 220 14.64 2.44 12.76
C ASP A 220 13.89 2.25 11.41
N GLY A 221 12.84 3.04 11.21
CA GLY A 221 11.97 2.93 10.04
C GLY A 221 12.68 3.24 8.72
N GLU A 222 13.58 4.24 8.73
CA GLU A 222 14.34 4.63 7.54
C GLU A 222 15.36 3.56 7.14
N GLN A 223 16.10 3.05 8.11
CA GLN A 223 17.06 1.98 7.88
C GLN A 223 16.36 0.71 7.40
N SER A 224 15.25 0.34 8.01
CA SER A 224 14.43 -0.80 7.58
C SER A 224 13.94 -0.64 6.14
N LEU A 225 13.44 0.55 5.78
CA LEU A 225 13.01 0.83 4.40
C LEU A 225 14.16 0.72 3.42
N LYS A 226 15.34 1.25 3.76
CA LYS A 226 16.55 1.17 2.93
C LYS A 226 16.99 -0.28 2.69
N GLU A 227 17.00 -1.10 3.74
CA GLU A 227 17.34 -2.53 3.65
C GLU A 227 16.38 -3.32 2.78
N HIS A 228 15.07 -3.06 2.90
CA HIS A 228 14.06 -3.73 2.07
C HIS A 228 14.04 -3.18 0.64
N ASN A 229 14.30 -1.88 0.43
CA ASN A 229 14.47 -1.30 -0.91
C ASN A 229 15.64 -1.92 -1.68
N ALA A 230 16.70 -2.36 -1.00
CA ALA A 230 17.81 -3.10 -1.62
C ALA A 230 17.36 -4.45 -2.23
N LYS A 231 16.21 -4.99 -1.83
CA LYS A 231 15.59 -6.19 -2.40
C LYS A 231 14.72 -5.90 -3.62
N ASN A 232 14.39 -4.66 -3.92
CA ASN A 232 13.62 -4.32 -5.11
C ASN A 232 14.34 -4.78 -6.37
N GLU A 233 13.59 -5.23 -7.35
CA GLU A 233 14.16 -5.59 -8.65
C GLU A 233 14.67 -4.32 -9.36
N LYS A 234 15.88 -4.39 -9.90
CA LYS A 234 16.46 -3.29 -10.67
C LYS A 234 15.83 -3.25 -12.06
N LEU A 235 15.07 -2.20 -12.32
CA LEU A 235 14.51 -1.94 -13.65
C LEU A 235 15.59 -1.36 -14.58
N VAL A 236 15.57 -1.79 -15.82
CA VAL A 236 16.45 -1.28 -16.90
C VAL A 236 15.60 -0.81 -18.07
N PRO A 237 16.12 0.05 -18.96
CA PRO A 237 15.45 0.43 -20.20
C PRO A 237 15.03 -0.79 -21.02
N LEU A 238 13.86 -0.76 -21.62
CA LEU A 238 13.33 -1.89 -22.41
C LEU A 238 14.23 -2.24 -23.59
N ALA A 239 14.96 -1.26 -24.15
CA ALA A 239 15.94 -1.50 -25.21
C ALA A 239 17.04 -2.49 -24.78
N GLU A 240 17.50 -2.44 -23.53
CA GLU A 240 18.48 -3.39 -22.98
C GLU A 240 17.91 -4.81 -22.81
N LEU A 241 16.59 -4.93 -22.77
CA LEU A 241 15.89 -6.21 -22.72
C LEU A 241 15.54 -6.78 -24.10
N GLY A 242 15.92 -6.04 -25.18
CA GLY A 242 15.65 -6.42 -26.57
C GLY A 242 14.33 -5.91 -27.11
N TYR A 243 13.74 -4.90 -26.51
CA TYR A 243 12.49 -4.25 -26.94
C TYR A 243 12.75 -2.76 -27.24
N ALA A 244 13.25 -2.48 -28.44
CA ALA A 244 13.39 -1.11 -28.95
C ALA A 244 12.14 -0.77 -29.77
N GLY A 245 11.24 0.05 -29.23
CA GLY A 245 9.97 0.43 -29.87
C GLY A 245 8.75 -0.17 -29.17
N ASP A 246 7.66 -0.35 -29.94
CA ASP A 246 6.40 -0.84 -29.40
C ASP A 246 6.50 -2.26 -28.85
N LEU A 247 5.83 -2.50 -27.73
CA LEU A 247 5.74 -3.83 -27.15
C LEU A 247 4.86 -4.75 -28.03
N PRO A 248 5.27 -6.00 -28.28
CA PRO A 248 4.51 -6.93 -29.12
C PRO A 248 3.15 -7.32 -28.52
N THR A 249 2.95 -7.07 -27.22
CA THR A 249 1.67 -7.30 -26.52
C THR A 249 1.50 -6.31 -25.39
N ASP A 250 0.24 -5.90 -25.13
CA ASP A 250 -0.10 -5.11 -23.95
C ASP A 250 0.09 -5.94 -22.68
N PRO A 251 0.97 -5.52 -21.72
CA PRO A 251 1.19 -6.23 -20.46
C PRO A 251 -0.06 -6.31 -19.59
N TYR A 252 -1.02 -5.41 -19.75
CA TYR A 252 -2.26 -5.32 -18.96
C TYR A 252 -3.46 -6.01 -19.64
N LYS A 253 -3.32 -6.50 -20.87
CA LYS A 253 -4.39 -7.25 -21.53
C LYS A 253 -4.65 -8.57 -20.81
N TYR A 254 -5.90 -8.78 -20.40
CA TYR A 254 -6.30 -10.01 -19.71
C TYR A 254 -6.27 -11.24 -20.64
N GLU A 255 -5.72 -12.33 -20.15
CA GLU A 255 -5.75 -13.65 -20.80
C GLU A 255 -6.10 -14.71 -19.77
N SER A 256 -7.17 -15.47 -20.03
CA SER A 256 -7.60 -16.55 -19.15
C SER A 256 -6.94 -17.90 -19.51
N LEU A 257 -6.88 -18.79 -18.53
CA LEU A 257 -6.51 -20.19 -18.73
C LEU A 257 -7.80 -21.05 -18.81
N ASN A 258 -7.84 -22.04 -19.69
CA ASN A 258 -8.84 -23.08 -19.61
C ASN A 258 -8.61 -23.97 -18.39
N LEU A 259 -9.60 -24.81 -18.04
CA LEU A 259 -9.57 -25.63 -16.82
C LEU A 259 -8.32 -26.52 -16.73
N PHE A 260 -7.96 -27.23 -17.80
CA PHE A 260 -6.78 -28.10 -17.82
C PHE A 260 -5.52 -27.31 -17.55
N ARG A 261 -5.32 -26.16 -18.22
CA ARG A 261 -4.15 -25.30 -17.99
C ARG A 261 -4.12 -24.72 -16.57
N LYS A 262 -5.27 -24.39 -15.97
CA LYS A 262 -5.35 -23.96 -14.56
C LYS A 262 -4.84 -25.06 -13.62
N VAL A 263 -5.32 -26.29 -13.82
CA VAL A 263 -4.87 -27.46 -13.04
C VAL A 263 -3.35 -27.65 -13.17
N MET A 264 -2.82 -27.67 -14.41
CA MET A 264 -1.40 -27.81 -14.67
C MET A 264 -0.58 -26.67 -14.10
N TYR A 265 -1.10 -25.43 -14.16
CA TYR A 265 -0.48 -24.25 -13.56
C TYR A 265 -0.24 -24.43 -12.06
N VAL A 266 -1.27 -24.90 -11.34
CA VAL A 266 -1.19 -25.13 -9.90
C VAL A 266 -0.31 -26.33 -9.57
N LEU A 267 -0.55 -27.48 -10.18
CA LEU A 267 0.17 -28.73 -9.89
C LEU A 267 1.68 -28.62 -10.15
N THR A 268 2.08 -27.85 -11.17
CA THR A 268 3.50 -27.70 -11.54
C THR A 268 4.15 -26.45 -10.98
N ILE A 269 3.41 -25.65 -10.20
CA ILE A 269 3.83 -24.31 -9.75
C ILE A 269 4.31 -23.50 -10.96
N ASN A 270 3.45 -23.39 -11.97
CA ASN A 270 3.73 -22.77 -13.26
C ASN A 270 5.06 -23.24 -13.88
N GLY A 271 5.29 -24.54 -13.91
CA GLY A 271 6.46 -25.15 -14.57
C GLY A 271 7.71 -25.32 -13.70
N HIS A 272 7.72 -24.89 -12.42
CA HIS A 272 8.88 -25.09 -11.55
C HIS A 272 9.19 -26.58 -11.30
N LEU A 273 8.20 -27.47 -11.35
CA LEU A 273 8.37 -28.92 -11.20
C LEU A 273 8.71 -29.62 -12.53
N LEU A 274 8.70 -28.90 -13.65
CA LEU A 274 8.95 -29.48 -14.98
C LEU A 274 10.38 -29.24 -15.44
N PRO A 275 10.95 -30.15 -16.25
CA PRO A 275 12.24 -29.94 -16.88
C PRO A 275 12.19 -28.82 -17.92
N ASN A 276 13.32 -28.18 -18.21
CA ASN A 276 13.41 -27.00 -19.07
C ASN A 276 12.90 -27.21 -20.49
N PHE A 277 12.99 -28.43 -21.04
CA PHE A 277 12.53 -28.71 -22.41
C PHE A 277 10.99 -28.65 -22.56
N MET A 278 10.25 -28.82 -21.46
CA MET A 278 8.79 -28.69 -21.45
C MET A 278 8.30 -27.23 -21.33
N LEU A 279 9.20 -26.29 -21.06
CA LEU A 279 8.87 -24.89 -20.91
C LEU A 279 8.97 -24.15 -22.26
N ARG A 280 8.07 -23.21 -22.48
CA ARG A 280 8.08 -22.35 -23.67
C ARG A 280 9.27 -21.38 -23.59
N ARG A 281 10.12 -21.39 -24.62
CA ARG A 281 11.38 -20.62 -24.64
C ARG A 281 11.16 -19.13 -24.93
N THR A 282 10.16 -18.80 -25.76
CA THR A 282 9.87 -17.41 -26.14
C THR A 282 9.47 -16.62 -24.90
N PRO A 283 10.19 -15.54 -24.53
CA PRO A 283 9.81 -14.64 -23.46
C PRO A 283 8.40 -14.07 -23.68
N TYR A 284 7.73 -13.75 -22.60
CA TYR A 284 6.42 -13.10 -22.67
C TYR A 284 6.39 -11.87 -21.79
N ILE A 285 5.61 -10.87 -22.21
CA ILE A 285 5.51 -9.58 -21.54
C ILE A 285 4.38 -9.64 -20.52
N ILE A 286 4.67 -9.22 -19.29
CA ILE A 286 3.72 -9.11 -18.18
C ILE A 286 3.85 -7.73 -17.52
N ALA A 287 2.85 -7.33 -16.74
CA ALA A 287 2.97 -6.15 -15.90
C ALA A 287 3.98 -6.36 -14.76
N TYR A 288 4.74 -5.31 -14.43
CA TYR A 288 5.70 -5.31 -13.34
C TYR A 288 5.02 -5.25 -11.97
N ASP A 289 3.95 -4.47 -11.85
CA ASP A 289 3.16 -4.28 -10.63
C ASP A 289 2.35 -5.52 -10.22
N TRP A 290 1.37 -5.34 -9.32
CA TRP A 290 0.48 -6.41 -8.85
C TRP A 290 -0.53 -6.92 -9.87
N PHE A 291 -0.65 -6.28 -11.06
CA PHE A 291 -1.57 -6.74 -12.09
C PHE A 291 -1.17 -8.12 -12.58
N PHE A 292 -2.02 -9.10 -12.35
CA PHE A 292 -1.70 -10.51 -12.55
C PHE A 292 -2.60 -11.18 -13.59
N VAL A 293 -1.98 -11.71 -14.64
CA VAL A 293 -2.66 -12.42 -15.72
C VAL A 293 -2.07 -13.82 -15.91
N PRO A 294 -2.66 -14.88 -15.31
CA PRO A 294 -2.13 -16.24 -15.37
C PRO A 294 -1.92 -16.77 -16.78
N GLY A 295 -2.76 -16.38 -17.74
CA GLY A 295 -2.64 -16.79 -19.14
C GLY A 295 -1.32 -16.38 -19.79
N LYS A 296 -0.80 -15.22 -19.40
CA LYS A 296 0.42 -14.65 -19.98
C LYS A 296 1.70 -15.33 -19.51
N ASN A 297 1.76 -15.81 -18.27
CA ASN A 297 2.97 -16.43 -17.73
C ASN A 297 2.97 -17.96 -17.77
N TYR A 298 1.93 -18.59 -18.34
CA TYR A 298 1.74 -20.03 -18.32
C TYR A 298 2.89 -20.79 -18.99
N MET A 299 3.57 -21.65 -18.22
CA MET A 299 4.66 -22.54 -18.67
C MET A 299 5.78 -21.83 -19.43
N LYS A 300 6.06 -20.59 -19.10
CA LYS A 300 7.18 -19.83 -19.69
C LYS A 300 8.46 -20.07 -18.91
N LYS A 301 9.60 -20.09 -19.62
CA LYS A 301 10.93 -20.13 -19.01
C LYS A 301 11.38 -18.75 -18.54
N THR A 302 11.00 -17.73 -19.29
CA THR A 302 11.40 -16.33 -19.07
C THR A 302 10.21 -15.41 -19.25
N LEU A 303 10.12 -14.38 -18.42
CA LEU A 303 9.15 -13.31 -18.49
C LEU A 303 9.88 -11.97 -18.56
N VAL A 304 9.27 -10.98 -19.18
CA VAL A 304 9.70 -9.59 -19.12
C VAL A 304 8.61 -8.80 -18.44
N ALA A 305 8.88 -8.34 -17.25
CA ALA A 305 7.94 -7.54 -16.48
C ALA A 305 8.18 -6.06 -16.77
N VAL A 306 7.16 -5.36 -17.27
CA VAL A 306 7.23 -3.99 -17.77
C VAL A 306 6.51 -3.06 -16.80
N ASN A 307 7.17 -1.94 -16.46
CA ASN A 307 6.56 -0.89 -15.66
C ASN A 307 5.45 -0.18 -16.43
N LYS A 308 4.41 0.26 -15.74
CA LYS A 308 3.21 0.89 -16.33
C LYS A 308 3.52 2.09 -17.21
N ASN A 309 4.57 2.85 -16.89
CA ASN A 309 5.03 3.98 -17.69
C ASN A 309 5.80 3.58 -18.98
N GLY A 310 5.89 2.28 -19.26
CA GLY A 310 6.31 1.74 -20.56
C GLY A 310 7.79 1.80 -20.88
N GLY A 311 8.61 2.58 -20.17
CA GLY A 311 10.02 2.81 -20.56
C GLY A 311 11.02 1.84 -19.95
N THR A 312 10.66 1.13 -18.90
CA THR A 312 11.58 0.26 -18.12
C THR A 312 10.97 -1.09 -17.80
N GLY A 313 11.81 -2.07 -17.50
CA GLY A 313 11.35 -3.40 -17.12
C GLY A 313 12.45 -4.26 -16.52
N VAL A 314 12.11 -5.51 -16.22
CA VAL A 314 13.06 -6.51 -15.71
C VAL A 314 12.80 -7.88 -16.34
N ARG A 315 13.88 -8.61 -16.62
CA ARG A 315 13.82 -9.99 -17.09
C ARG A 315 13.81 -10.95 -15.90
N ARG A 316 12.73 -11.72 -15.78
CA ARG A 316 12.57 -12.75 -14.75
C ARG A 316 12.72 -14.12 -15.40
N THR A 317 13.57 -14.95 -14.84
CA THR A 317 13.77 -16.32 -15.32
C THR A 317 13.46 -17.30 -14.21
N ILE A 318 12.85 -18.43 -14.57
CA ILE A 318 12.51 -19.50 -13.63
C ILE A 318 13.77 -19.98 -12.87
N ASN A 319 13.71 -19.95 -11.55
CA ASN A 319 14.79 -20.39 -10.67
C ASN A 319 14.23 -21.36 -9.61
N ARG A 320 14.37 -22.65 -9.86
CA ARG A 320 13.82 -23.70 -9.01
C ARG A 320 14.44 -23.70 -7.61
N LYS A 321 15.77 -23.55 -7.52
CA LYS A 321 16.47 -23.52 -6.23
C LYS A 321 15.93 -22.42 -5.34
N ARG A 322 15.79 -21.21 -5.89
CA ARG A 322 15.25 -20.06 -5.17
C ARG A 322 13.77 -20.24 -4.82
N CYS A 323 12.97 -20.71 -5.77
CA CYS A 323 11.56 -21.02 -5.56
C CYS A 323 11.34 -21.95 -4.36
N PHE A 324 12.03 -23.10 -4.33
CA PHE A 324 11.85 -24.08 -3.25
C PHE A 324 12.43 -23.60 -1.92
N ALA A 325 13.51 -22.81 -1.93
CA ALA A 325 14.02 -22.17 -0.72
C ALA A 325 13.00 -21.20 -0.11
N LEU A 326 12.36 -20.36 -0.95
CA LEU A 326 11.30 -19.44 -0.51
C LEU A 326 10.05 -20.19 -0.03
N ILE A 327 9.62 -21.25 -0.72
CA ILE A 327 8.49 -22.07 -0.26
C ILE A 327 8.80 -22.72 1.10
N LYS A 328 10.01 -23.21 1.31
CA LYS A 328 10.43 -23.77 2.60
C LYS A 328 10.40 -22.73 3.71
N ARG A 329 10.96 -21.52 3.45
CA ARG A 329 10.95 -20.40 4.42
C ARG A 329 9.51 -19.96 4.71
N TYR A 330 8.68 -19.81 3.68
CA TYR A 330 7.27 -19.47 3.79
C TYR A 330 6.48 -20.46 4.65
N ARG A 331 6.65 -21.77 4.43
CA ARG A 331 6.01 -22.79 5.27
C ARG A 331 6.45 -22.71 6.73
N LYS A 332 7.73 -22.41 6.98
CA LYS A 332 8.25 -22.23 8.34
C LYS A 332 7.63 -21.03 9.03
N VAL A 333 7.51 -19.90 8.32
CA VAL A 333 6.90 -18.69 8.89
C VAL A 333 5.41 -18.87 9.14
N LEU A 334 4.69 -19.56 8.24
CA LEU A 334 3.27 -19.88 8.47
C LEU A 334 3.07 -20.81 9.68
N ALA A 335 3.95 -21.78 9.89
CA ALA A 335 3.91 -22.65 11.06
C ALA A 335 4.17 -21.86 12.35
N LYS A 336 5.13 -20.92 12.32
CA LYS A 336 5.38 -20.00 13.43
C LYS A 336 4.17 -19.12 13.71
N TYR A 337 3.61 -18.49 12.66
CA TYR A 337 2.40 -17.65 12.77
C TYR A 337 1.27 -18.43 13.42
N LYS A 338 0.96 -19.63 12.91
CA LYS A 338 -0.12 -20.47 13.48
C LYS A 338 0.08 -20.77 14.96
N LYS A 339 1.34 -20.92 15.40
CA LYS A 339 1.66 -21.24 16.79
C LYS A 339 1.62 -20.02 17.72
N THR A 340 2.03 -18.85 17.24
CA THR A 340 2.36 -17.71 18.13
C THR A 340 1.52 -16.46 17.88
N HIS A 341 0.68 -16.40 16.83
CA HIS A 341 -0.02 -15.16 16.47
C HIS A 341 -0.93 -14.62 17.57
N VAL A 342 -1.60 -15.48 18.32
CA VAL A 342 -2.49 -15.05 19.43
C VAL A 342 -1.70 -14.35 20.54
N GLU A 343 -0.55 -14.92 20.91
CA GLU A 343 0.33 -14.32 21.94
C GLU A 343 0.93 -13.01 21.44
N VAL A 344 1.34 -12.97 20.18
CA VAL A 344 1.90 -11.76 19.54
C VAL A 344 0.84 -10.66 19.42
N GLU A 345 -0.38 -11.00 19.02
CA GLU A 345 -1.50 -10.07 18.95
C GLU A 345 -1.82 -9.49 20.34
N GLN A 346 -1.84 -10.34 21.39
CA GLN A 346 -2.06 -9.88 22.76
C GLN A 346 -0.92 -8.96 23.24
N ALA A 347 0.32 -9.25 22.87
CA ALA A 347 1.45 -8.39 23.19
C ALA A 347 1.31 -7.00 22.53
N TYR A 348 0.89 -6.92 21.25
CA TYR A 348 0.62 -5.64 20.59
C TYR A 348 -0.52 -4.87 21.25
N ARG A 349 -1.61 -5.54 21.66
CA ARG A 349 -2.70 -4.91 22.42
C ARG A 349 -2.23 -4.34 23.75
N ASN A 350 -1.37 -5.05 24.47
CA ASN A 350 -0.82 -4.59 25.74
C ASN A 350 0.11 -3.38 25.56
N ALA A 351 0.87 -3.30 24.47
CA ALA A 351 1.77 -2.19 24.19
C ALA A 351 1.06 -0.98 23.52
N PHE A 352 -0.19 -1.13 23.13
CA PHE A 352 -0.92 -0.13 22.33
C PHE A 352 -0.97 1.24 22.97
N ASP A 353 -1.28 1.30 24.27
CA ASP A 353 -1.39 2.58 24.97
C ASP A 353 -0.04 3.26 25.16
N GLU A 354 1.03 2.50 25.37
CA GLU A 354 2.39 3.03 25.43
C GLU A 354 2.85 3.63 24.11
N MET A 355 2.64 2.94 23.00
CA MET A 355 3.02 3.38 21.64
C MET A 355 2.41 4.72 21.20
N LYS A 356 1.34 5.16 21.87
CA LYS A 356 0.65 6.43 21.55
C LYS A 356 1.06 7.60 22.44
N THR A 357 1.95 7.39 23.41
CA THR A 357 2.32 8.42 24.37
C THR A 357 3.37 9.38 23.84
N THR A 358 3.32 10.62 24.32
CA THR A 358 4.38 11.61 24.02
C THR A 358 5.73 11.14 24.57
N LYS A 359 5.77 10.40 25.69
CA LYS A 359 6.99 9.85 26.24
C LYS A 359 7.63 8.89 25.25
N PHE A 360 6.86 7.88 24.77
CA PHE A 360 7.32 6.93 23.77
C PHE A 360 7.86 7.64 22.53
N TRP A 361 7.13 8.60 21.97
CA TRP A 361 7.52 9.30 20.76
C TRP A 361 8.79 10.16 20.92
N LYS A 362 9.00 10.76 22.11
CA LYS A 362 10.24 11.47 22.40
C LYS A 362 11.44 10.52 22.45
N GLU A 363 11.28 9.35 23.05
CA GLU A 363 12.32 8.33 23.10
C GLU A 363 12.60 7.75 21.70
N TYR A 364 11.54 7.45 20.94
CA TYR A 364 11.62 6.92 19.59
C TYR A 364 12.30 7.88 18.59
N LEU A 365 12.03 9.18 18.70
CA LEU A 365 12.63 10.22 17.86
C LEU A 365 13.93 10.79 18.41
N HIS A 366 14.38 10.34 19.59
CA HIS A 366 15.59 10.84 20.25
C HIS A 366 15.58 12.37 20.53
N ILE A 367 14.44 12.93 20.97
CA ILE A 367 14.21 14.37 21.24
C ILE A 367 13.75 14.66 22.68
#